data_2f87a1cfbe9d7738a1f896560b81b2f5
#
_entry.id   2f87a1cfbe9d7738a1f896560b81b2f5
#
_cell.length_a   1.000
_cell.length_b   1.000
_cell.length_c   1.000
_cell.angle_alpha   90.00
_cell.angle_beta   90.00
_cell.angle_gamma   90.00
#
_symmetry.space_group_name_H-M   'P 1'
#
loop_
_entity.id
_entity.type
_entity.pdbx_description
1 polymer ?
#
loop_
_entity_poly.entity_id
_entity_poly.type
_entity_poly.pdbx_seq_one_letter_code
_entity_poly.pdbx_strand_id
1 'polypeptide(L)'
;MRALSRPARPAAVHWRWLGAPLMALLLAACSQQELNGQLSERQANEMVAVLRIAGVKADKVAARDGKTFTVTTNPGDFSRAVEVLHDSGLPRDNFDTLGQVFKKEGFVSSPLEERARFTHALSQEISHTISSIDGVLQARVHVSVPEKNPLSDKPATATASVFIRHRPGLDMTQQVGKIKALVVNAIEGLPYDNVTVVLFPAESMPVVAKPAT
;
A
#
# COMPACT_ATOMS: atom_id res chain seq x y z
N MET A 1 78.78 -51.87 17.28
CA MET A 1 78.53 -50.75 16.34
C MET A 1 77.10 -50.82 15.89
N ARG A 2 76.23 -50.00 16.46
CA ARG A 2 74.76 -49.95 16.10
C ARG A 2 74.49 -48.59 15.40
N ALA A 3 74.08 -48.66 14.14
CA ALA A 3 73.63 -47.47 13.37
C ALA A 3 72.18 -47.18 13.72
N LEU A 4 71.90 -45.96 14.16
CA LEU A 4 70.60 -45.44 14.46
C LEU A 4 69.99 -44.80 13.18
N SER A 5 68.99 -45.41 12.65
CA SER A 5 68.19 -44.87 11.56
C SER A 5 67.23 -43.76 12.03
N ARG A 6 67.31 -42.58 11.46
CA ARG A 6 66.37 -41.47 11.69
C ARG A 6 65.06 -41.72 10.90
N PRO A 7 63.88 -41.48 11.50
CA PRO A 7 62.62 -41.52 10.74
C PRO A 7 62.40 -40.21 9.98
N ALA A 8 61.96 -40.34 8.74
CA ALA A 8 61.54 -39.22 7.88
C ALA A 8 60.23 -38.58 8.39
N ARG A 9 60.23 -37.25 8.42
CA ARG A 9 59.02 -36.46 8.74
C ARG A 9 58.06 -36.39 7.52
N PRO A 10 56.74 -36.60 7.69
CA PRO A 10 55.81 -36.42 6.60
C PRO A 10 55.55 -34.92 6.32
N ALA A 11 55.67 -34.54 5.05
CA ALA A 11 55.30 -33.21 4.53
C ALA A 11 53.76 -33.10 4.39
N ALA A 12 53.10 -32.59 5.42
CA ALA A 12 51.63 -32.38 5.42
C ALA A 12 51.29 -30.99 5.96
N VAL A 13 51.64 -29.92 5.25
CA VAL A 13 51.30 -28.54 5.74
C VAL A 13 50.74 -27.62 4.67
N HIS A 14 50.66 -27.97 3.40
CA HIS A 14 50.27 -26.98 2.38
C HIS A 14 48.81 -27.01 1.91
N TRP A 15 47.97 -27.92 2.37
CA TRP A 15 46.57 -27.97 1.94
C TRP A 15 45.61 -27.09 2.76
N ARG A 16 45.99 -26.65 3.93
CA ARG A 16 45.11 -25.83 4.82
C ARG A 16 44.98 -24.38 4.39
N TRP A 17 45.85 -23.86 3.53
CA TRP A 17 45.84 -22.45 3.12
C TRP A 17 45.04 -22.16 1.85
N LEU A 18 44.65 -23.15 1.07
CA LEU A 18 43.85 -23.01 -0.14
C LEU A 18 42.33 -22.95 0.14
N GLY A 19 41.85 -23.40 1.29
CA GLY A 19 40.45 -23.38 1.65
C GLY A 19 39.94 -22.02 2.18
N ALA A 20 40.83 -21.21 2.76
CA ALA A 20 40.48 -19.93 3.36
C ALA A 20 40.02 -18.86 2.36
N PRO A 21 40.68 -18.65 1.19
CA PRO A 21 40.23 -17.65 0.22
C PRO A 21 38.93 -18.06 -0.51
N LEU A 22 38.65 -19.36 -0.67
CA LEU A 22 37.42 -19.82 -1.32
C LEU A 22 36.20 -19.63 -0.42
N MET A 23 36.33 -19.75 0.89
CA MET A 23 35.26 -19.53 1.85
C MET A 23 34.96 -18.04 2.04
N ALA A 24 35.95 -17.16 1.89
CA ALA A 24 35.74 -15.70 1.92
C ALA A 24 34.99 -15.18 0.70
N LEU A 25 35.11 -15.83 -0.46
CA LEU A 25 34.42 -15.44 -1.67
C LEU A 25 32.91 -15.75 -1.62
N LEU A 26 32.50 -16.73 -0.84
CA LEU A 26 31.08 -17.13 -0.69
C LEU A 26 30.29 -16.19 0.25
N LEU A 27 30.94 -15.39 1.06
CA LEU A 27 30.31 -14.43 1.98
C LEU A 27 30.02 -13.07 1.33
N ALA A 28 30.52 -12.80 0.14
CA ALA A 28 30.31 -11.54 -0.59
C ALA A 28 29.02 -11.50 -1.42
N ALA A 29 28.23 -12.58 -1.46
CA ALA A 29 27.21 -12.79 -2.50
C ALA A 29 25.78 -12.28 -2.18
N CYS A 30 25.50 -11.72 -1.00
CA CYS A 30 24.14 -11.24 -0.69
C CYS A 30 24.15 -10.05 0.27
N SER A 31 24.61 -8.89 -0.20
CA SER A 31 24.35 -7.63 0.53
C SER A 31 23.21 -6.88 -0.14
N GLN A 32 21.98 -7.38 0.00
CA GLN A 32 20.80 -6.57 -0.28
C GLN A 32 20.60 -5.60 0.88
N GLN A 33 20.40 -4.33 0.56
CA GLN A 33 20.12 -3.30 1.54
C GLN A 33 18.62 -3.07 1.67
N GLU A 34 18.14 -3.08 2.91
CA GLU A 34 16.74 -2.81 3.21
C GLU A 34 16.42 -1.33 2.96
N LEU A 35 15.36 -1.08 2.20
CA LEU A 35 14.81 0.26 1.98
C LEU A 35 13.70 0.56 3.00
N ASN A 36 12.71 -0.32 3.06
CA ASN A 36 11.57 -0.21 3.97
C ASN A 36 11.09 -1.59 4.39
N GLY A 37 10.79 -1.76 5.67
CA GLY A 37 10.21 -2.97 6.26
C GLY A 37 8.78 -2.78 6.75
N GLN A 38 8.20 -3.87 7.24
CA GLN A 38 6.84 -3.90 7.81
C GLN A 38 5.74 -3.38 6.87
N LEU A 39 5.93 -3.54 5.57
CA LEU A 39 5.00 -3.10 4.55
C LEU A 39 3.88 -4.11 4.35
N SER A 40 2.68 -3.63 4.01
CA SER A 40 1.66 -4.50 3.42
C SER A 40 2.11 -4.97 2.04
N GLU A 41 1.57 -6.09 1.56
CA GLU A 41 1.91 -6.61 0.24
C GLU A 41 1.67 -5.58 -0.88
N ARG A 42 0.58 -4.83 -0.79
CA ARG A 42 0.23 -3.79 -1.76
C ARG A 42 1.28 -2.66 -1.77
N GLN A 43 1.71 -2.17 -0.61
CA GLN A 43 2.74 -1.13 -0.51
C GLN A 43 4.08 -1.63 -1.07
N ALA A 44 4.49 -2.84 -0.71
CA ALA A 44 5.73 -3.42 -1.22
C ALA A 44 5.70 -3.60 -2.74
N ASN A 45 4.57 -4.06 -3.30
CA ASN A 45 4.41 -4.19 -4.75
C ASN A 45 4.44 -2.83 -5.47
N GLU A 46 3.81 -1.80 -4.90
CA GLU A 46 3.81 -0.43 -5.45
C GLU A 46 5.23 0.15 -5.47
N MET A 47 5.98 0.01 -4.37
CA MET A 47 7.38 0.47 -4.27
C MET A 47 8.29 -0.25 -5.27
N VAL A 48 8.21 -1.59 -5.35
CA VAL A 48 9.01 -2.37 -6.31
C VAL A 48 8.67 -2.00 -7.76
N ALA A 49 7.39 -1.76 -8.07
CA ALA A 49 6.99 -1.35 -9.42
C ALA A 49 7.58 0.01 -9.81
N VAL A 50 7.50 1.00 -8.94
CA VAL A 50 8.05 2.35 -9.18
C VAL A 50 9.57 2.31 -9.33
N LEU A 51 10.27 1.59 -8.45
CA LEU A 51 11.72 1.43 -8.52
C LEU A 51 12.16 0.78 -9.83
N ARG A 52 11.48 -0.29 -10.25
CA ARG A 52 11.79 -0.99 -11.51
C ARG A 52 11.54 -0.12 -12.74
N ILE A 53 10.48 0.69 -12.74
CA ILE A 53 10.21 1.67 -13.81
C ILE A 53 11.34 2.70 -13.89
N ALA A 54 11.88 3.14 -12.74
CA ALA A 54 13.02 4.05 -12.67
C ALA A 54 14.38 3.38 -12.98
N GLY A 55 14.39 2.07 -13.32
CA GLY A 55 15.61 1.32 -13.64
C GLY A 55 16.43 0.89 -12.42
N VAL A 56 15.85 0.97 -11.22
CA VAL A 56 16.46 0.52 -9.97
C VAL A 56 16.06 -0.94 -9.71
N LYS A 57 17.04 -1.80 -9.42
CA LYS A 57 16.76 -3.20 -9.05
C LYS A 57 16.23 -3.23 -7.62
N ALA A 58 15.02 -3.75 -7.47
CA ALA A 58 14.39 -3.90 -6.16
C ALA A 58 13.63 -5.23 -6.08
N ASP A 59 13.68 -5.84 -4.91
CA ASP A 59 13.04 -7.11 -4.60
C ASP A 59 12.15 -7.00 -3.36
N LYS A 60 11.11 -7.82 -3.34
CA LYS A 60 10.19 -7.96 -2.21
C LYS A 60 10.51 -9.24 -1.45
N VAL A 61 10.76 -9.13 -0.16
CA VAL A 61 11.05 -10.25 0.74
C VAL A 61 9.94 -10.34 1.79
N ALA A 62 9.33 -11.52 1.94
CA ALA A 62 8.34 -11.73 2.99
C ALA A 62 9.04 -11.84 4.36
N ALA A 63 8.46 -11.21 5.38
CA ALA A 63 8.90 -11.37 6.75
C ALA A 63 8.54 -12.78 7.28
N ARG A 64 9.12 -13.16 8.40
CA ARG A 64 8.90 -14.51 9.01
C ARG A 64 7.44 -14.77 9.38
N ASP A 65 6.67 -13.74 9.64
CA ASP A 65 5.24 -13.82 9.96
C ASP A 65 4.34 -14.07 8.74
N GLY A 66 4.89 -13.96 7.53
CA GLY A 66 4.18 -14.08 6.26
C GLY A 66 3.13 -12.99 6.00
N LYS A 67 3.02 -11.99 6.89
CA LYS A 67 1.99 -10.92 6.80
C LYS A 67 2.57 -9.59 6.36
N THR A 68 3.86 -9.37 6.63
CA THR A 68 4.56 -8.14 6.29
C THR A 68 5.67 -8.42 5.28
N PHE A 69 6.07 -7.38 4.56
CA PHE A 69 7.05 -7.45 3.49
C PHE A 69 8.10 -6.37 3.68
N THR A 70 9.32 -6.68 3.26
CA THR A 70 10.45 -5.76 3.19
C THR A 70 10.84 -5.55 1.74
N VAL A 71 11.09 -4.31 1.34
CA VAL A 71 11.66 -3.97 0.03
C VAL A 71 13.15 -3.75 0.19
N THR A 72 13.92 -4.42 -0.65
CA THR A 72 15.38 -4.39 -0.65
C THR A 72 15.90 -3.95 -2.01
N THR A 73 17.11 -3.38 -2.03
CA THR A 73 17.83 -3.00 -3.25
C THR A 73 19.31 -3.30 -3.12
N ASN A 74 20.06 -3.14 -4.21
CA ASN A 74 21.52 -3.22 -4.16
C ASN A 74 22.10 -2.01 -3.41
N PRO A 75 23.19 -2.16 -2.66
CA PRO A 75 23.82 -1.03 -1.95
C PRO A 75 24.20 0.15 -2.85
N GLY A 76 24.63 -0.12 -4.09
CA GLY A 76 24.98 0.92 -5.05
C GLY A 76 23.77 1.74 -5.57
N ASP A 77 22.59 1.18 -5.51
CA ASP A 77 21.34 1.82 -5.97
C ASP A 77 20.56 2.49 -4.83
N PHE A 78 21.00 2.32 -3.57
CA PHE A 78 20.23 2.72 -2.38
C PHE A 78 19.82 4.19 -2.39
N SER A 79 20.77 5.11 -2.60
CA SER A 79 20.49 6.55 -2.60
C SER A 79 19.49 6.93 -3.69
N ARG A 80 19.65 6.37 -4.89
CA ARG A 80 18.72 6.59 -6.00
C ARG A 80 17.36 5.98 -5.72
N ALA A 81 17.30 4.82 -5.09
CA ALA A 81 16.04 4.20 -4.69
C ALA A 81 15.27 5.08 -3.71
N VAL A 82 15.94 5.63 -2.69
CA VAL A 82 15.35 6.53 -1.70
C VAL A 82 14.80 7.79 -2.37
N GLU A 83 15.55 8.42 -3.29
CA GLU A 83 15.13 9.61 -4.03
C GLU A 83 13.87 9.31 -4.86
N VAL A 84 13.86 8.22 -5.64
CA VAL A 84 12.72 7.83 -6.47
C VAL A 84 11.47 7.56 -5.63
N LEU A 85 11.61 6.89 -4.49
CA LEU A 85 10.50 6.64 -3.58
C LEU A 85 9.98 7.93 -2.95
N HIS A 86 10.87 8.81 -2.52
CA HIS A 86 10.52 10.11 -1.96
C HIS A 86 9.72 10.96 -2.97
N ASP A 87 10.20 11.08 -4.20
CA ASP A 87 9.53 11.85 -5.26
C ASP A 87 8.17 11.25 -5.64
N SER A 88 8.03 9.93 -5.46
CA SER A 88 6.76 9.21 -5.68
C SER A 88 5.83 9.22 -4.47
N GLY A 89 6.23 9.84 -3.34
CA GLY A 89 5.47 9.86 -2.09
C GLY A 89 5.25 8.45 -1.50
N LEU A 90 6.29 7.59 -1.58
CA LEU A 90 6.22 6.21 -1.10
C LEU A 90 7.21 5.97 0.06
N PRO A 91 6.86 5.11 1.03
CA PRO A 91 5.55 4.43 1.18
C PRO A 91 4.45 5.41 1.58
N ARG A 92 3.21 5.12 1.16
CA ARG A 92 2.06 5.94 1.58
C ARG A 92 1.73 5.66 3.04
N ASP A 93 1.43 6.71 3.79
CA ASP A 93 0.99 6.57 5.17
C ASP A 93 -0.29 5.71 5.26
N ASN A 94 -0.31 4.83 6.23
CA ASN A 94 -1.50 4.07 6.58
C ASN A 94 -2.30 4.89 7.59
N PHE A 95 -3.40 5.46 7.15
CA PHE A 95 -4.36 6.07 8.06
C PHE A 95 -5.37 5.02 8.51
N ASP A 96 -5.62 4.95 9.82
CA ASP A 96 -6.69 4.14 10.36
C ASP A 96 -8.03 4.62 9.81
N THR A 97 -8.83 3.68 9.34
CA THR A 97 -10.19 3.99 8.91
C THR A 97 -11.11 4.08 10.13
N LEU A 98 -12.23 4.79 10.01
CA LEU A 98 -13.26 4.81 11.05
C LEU A 98 -13.66 3.39 11.49
N GLY A 99 -13.72 2.44 10.55
CA GLY A 99 -14.00 1.04 10.86
C GLY A 99 -12.93 0.35 11.69
N GLN A 100 -11.66 0.77 11.59
CA GLN A 100 -10.58 0.26 12.42
C GLN A 100 -10.62 0.87 13.83
N VAL A 101 -10.84 2.19 13.91
CA VAL A 101 -10.96 2.93 15.17
C VAL A 101 -12.15 2.45 16.01
N PHE A 102 -13.30 2.18 15.37
CA PHE A 102 -14.51 1.69 16.02
C PHE A 102 -14.69 0.17 15.91
N LYS A 103 -13.60 -0.59 15.83
CA LYS A 103 -13.67 -2.05 15.93
C LYS A 103 -14.31 -2.46 17.24
N LYS A 104 -15.22 -3.43 17.16
CA LYS A 104 -15.89 -3.93 18.37
C LYS A 104 -14.87 -4.63 19.27
N GLU A 105 -14.54 -4.00 20.38
CA GLU A 105 -13.80 -4.60 21.49
C GLU A 105 -14.77 -4.75 22.68
N GLY A 106 -15.24 -5.99 22.88
CA GLY A 106 -16.16 -6.32 24.00
C GLY A 106 -17.62 -6.55 23.59
N PHE A 107 -18.45 -6.82 24.61
CA PHE A 107 -19.86 -7.23 24.45
C PHE A 107 -20.84 -6.08 24.44
N VAL A 108 -20.45 -4.90 24.92
CA VAL A 108 -21.34 -3.72 25.05
C VAL A 108 -20.81 -2.62 24.14
N SER A 109 -21.65 -2.15 23.22
CA SER A 109 -21.35 -1.00 22.37
C SER A 109 -22.15 0.19 22.86
N SER A 110 -21.57 1.39 22.81
CA SER A 110 -22.34 2.61 23.03
C SER A 110 -23.19 2.95 21.80
N PRO A 111 -24.33 3.67 21.95
CA PRO A 111 -25.12 4.14 20.80
C PRO A 111 -24.30 4.95 19.78
N LEU A 112 -23.30 5.71 20.27
CA LEU A 112 -22.40 6.47 19.41
C LEU A 112 -21.52 5.54 18.53
N GLU A 113 -20.98 4.47 19.12
CA GLU A 113 -20.18 3.50 18.36
C GLU A 113 -21.00 2.73 17.33
N GLU A 114 -22.23 2.36 17.67
CA GLU A 114 -23.14 1.68 16.73
C GLU A 114 -23.45 2.59 15.55
N ARG A 115 -23.74 3.85 15.81
CA ARG A 115 -24.01 4.84 14.77
C ARG A 115 -22.78 5.09 13.89
N ALA A 116 -21.59 5.24 14.50
CA ALA A 116 -20.35 5.44 13.76
C ALA A 116 -20.06 4.24 12.83
N ARG A 117 -20.26 3.01 13.33
CA ARG A 117 -20.13 1.78 12.52
C ARG A 117 -21.16 1.70 11.40
N PHE A 118 -22.42 2.03 11.69
CA PHE A 118 -23.47 2.04 10.67
C PHE A 118 -23.15 3.05 9.56
N THR A 119 -22.78 4.29 9.91
CA THR A 119 -22.41 5.33 8.94
C THR A 119 -21.19 4.93 8.13
N HIS A 120 -20.20 4.30 8.77
CA HIS A 120 -19.02 3.77 8.06
C HIS A 120 -19.40 2.65 7.09
N ALA A 121 -20.21 1.68 7.53
CA ALA A 121 -20.65 0.58 6.67
C ALA A 121 -21.45 1.09 5.46
N LEU A 122 -22.35 2.05 5.67
CA LEU A 122 -23.10 2.69 4.60
C LEU A 122 -22.19 3.43 3.61
N SER A 123 -21.19 4.17 4.10
CA SER A 123 -20.19 4.83 3.27
C SER A 123 -19.38 3.84 2.43
N GLN A 124 -19.02 2.68 2.99
CA GLN A 124 -18.30 1.62 2.28
C GLN A 124 -19.17 0.97 1.20
N GLU A 125 -20.42 0.68 1.50
CA GLU A 125 -21.37 0.06 0.56
C GLU A 125 -21.61 0.96 -0.66
N ILE A 126 -21.85 2.25 -0.41
CA ILE A 126 -22.04 3.23 -1.50
C ILE A 126 -20.71 3.38 -2.30
N SER A 127 -19.57 3.40 -1.65
CA SER A 127 -18.26 3.46 -2.31
C SER A 127 -18.03 2.25 -3.21
N HIS A 128 -18.39 1.05 -2.74
CA HIS A 128 -18.32 -0.19 -3.52
C HIS A 128 -19.24 -0.14 -4.75
N THR A 129 -20.47 0.30 -4.56
CA THR A 129 -21.45 0.46 -5.66
C THR A 129 -20.94 1.42 -6.74
N ILE A 130 -20.41 2.60 -6.35
CA ILE A 130 -19.83 3.57 -7.29
C ILE A 130 -18.58 3.01 -7.97
N SER A 131 -17.76 2.24 -7.26
CA SER A 131 -16.56 1.61 -7.82
C SER A 131 -16.89 0.53 -8.88
N SER A 132 -18.13 0.02 -8.90
CA SER A 132 -18.59 -0.94 -9.91
C SER A 132 -19.00 -0.27 -11.23
N ILE A 133 -18.98 1.06 -11.31
CA ILE A 133 -19.28 1.81 -12.54
C ILE A 133 -18.08 1.71 -13.48
N ASP A 134 -18.32 1.40 -14.74
CA ASP A 134 -17.29 1.32 -15.77
C ASP A 134 -16.49 2.62 -15.87
N GLY A 135 -15.17 2.49 -15.81
CA GLY A 135 -14.24 3.63 -15.85
C GLY A 135 -13.88 4.20 -14.49
N VAL A 136 -14.59 3.87 -13.42
CA VAL A 136 -14.18 4.20 -12.05
C VAL A 136 -13.11 3.23 -11.60
N LEU A 137 -11.96 3.76 -11.19
CA LEU A 137 -10.83 2.98 -10.63
C LEU A 137 -10.90 2.90 -9.11
N GLN A 138 -11.43 3.94 -8.50
CA GLN A 138 -11.59 4.04 -7.05
C GLN A 138 -12.71 5.04 -6.74
N ALA A 139 -13.55 4.70 -5.79
CA ALA A 139 -14.50 5.64 -5.19
C ALA A 139 -14.35 5.63 -3.67
N ARG A 140 -14.55 6.80 -3.07
CA ARG A 140 -14.70 6.95 -1.61
C ARG A 140 -15.86 7.88 -1.33
N VAL A 141 -16.73 7.47 -0.41
CA VAL A 141 -17.84 8.27 0.04
C VAL A 141 -17.70 8.53 1.53
N HIS A 142 -17.79 9.78 1.89
CA HIS A 142 -17.85 10.22 3.29
C HIS A 142 -19.26 10.76 3.55
N VAL A 143 -19.91 10.17 4.52
CA VAL A 143 -21.29 10.55 4.93
C VAL A 143 -21.21 11.15 6.33
N SER A 144 -21.91 12.27 6.50
CA SER A 144 -22.14 12.87 7.81
C SER A 144 -23.64 12.97 8.03
N VAL A 145 -24.12 12.22 9.03
CA VAL A 145 -25.52 12.26 9.46
C VAL A 145 -25.55 12.86 10.86
N PRO A 146 -25.94 14.13 11.01
CA PRO A 146 -25.98 14.76 12.32
C PRO A 146 -27.07 14.16 13.22
N GLU A 147 -26.91 14.29 14.52
CA GLU A 147 -27.93 13.90 15.47
C GLU A 147 -29.12 14.86 15.43
N LYS A 148 -30.32 14.29 15.51
CA LYS A 148 -31.54 15.09 15.68
C LYS A 148 -31.49 15.72 17.09
N ASN A 149 -31.32 17.04 17.14
CA ASN A 149 -31.47 17.78 18.39
C ASN A 149 -32.95 18.14 18.57
N PRO A 150 -33.65 17.55 19.55
CA PRO A 150 -35.07 17.84 19.78
C PRO A 150 -35.35 19.28 20.19
N LEU A 151 -34.33 20.02 20.61
CA LEU A 151 -34.42 21.44 21.03
C LEU A 151 -34.09 22.41 19.89
N SER A 152 -33.80 21.91 18.67
CA SER A 152 -33.47 22.76 17.54
C SER A 152 -34.63 22.83 16.55
N ASP A 153 -35.11 24.03 16.27
CA ASP A 153 -36.12 24.30 15.26
C ASP A 153 -35.61 24.07 13.81
N LYS A 154 -34.30 23.91 13.63
CA LYS A 154 -33.70 23.62 12.31
C LYS A 154 -33.42 22.14 12.20
N PRO A 155 -34.01 21.44 11.20
CA PRO A 155 -33.66 20.05 10.95
C PRO A 155 -32.19 19.93 10.59
N ALA A 156 -31.47 19.08 11.31
CA ALA A 156 -30.11 18.73 10.95
C ALA A 156 -30.14 17.86 9.68
N THR A 157 -29.53 18.33 8.59
CA THR A 157 -29.52 17.65 7.29
C THR A 157 -28.22 16.88 7.11
N ALA A 158 -28.33 15.68 6.52
CA ALA A 158 -27.15 14.91 6.15
C ALA A 158 -26.36 15.59 5.05
N THR A 159 -25.07 15.30 4.99
CA THR A 159 -24.15 15.72 3.90
C THR A 159 -23.33 14.54 3.41
N ALA A 160 -22.96 14.55 2.13
CA ALA A 160 -22.08 13.53 1.57
C ALA A 160 -21.05 14.14 0.61
N SER A 161 -19.84 13.63 0.67
CA SER A 161 -18.78 13.95 -0.30
C SER A 161 -18.31 12.67 -0.97
N VAL A 162 -18.21 12.70 -2.29
CA VAL A 162 -17.85 11.57 -3.14
C VAL A 162 -16.56 11.92 -3.89
N PHE A 163 -15.51 11.19 -3.59
CA PHE A 163 -14.26 11.21 -4.33
C PHE A 163 -14.26 10.09 -5.36
N ILE A 164 -13.97 10.39 -6.61
CA ILE A 164 -13.87 9.41 -7.70
C ILE A 164 -12.57 9.58 -8.45
N ARG A 165 -11.79 8.51 -8.53
CA ARG A 165 -10.64 8.40 -9.42
C ARG A 165 -11.05 7.54 -10.61
N HIS A 166 -10.94 8.08 -11.83
CA HIS A 166 -11.38 7.42 -13.05
C HIS A 166 -10.25 7.22 -14.05
N ARG A 167 -10.48 6.39 -15.07
CA ARG A 167 -9.52 6.15 -16.16
C ARG A 167 -9.19 7.46 -16.88
N PRO A 168 -7.90 7.67 -17.23
CA PRO A 168 -7.53 8.85 -18.01
C PRO A 168 -8.20 8.83 -19.39
N GLY A 169 -8.55 10.01 -19.90
CA GLY A 169 -9.21 10.16 -21.20
C GLY A 169 -10.71 9.85 -21.23
N LEU A 170 -11.30 9.40 -20.11
CA LEU A 170 -12.75 9.17 -20.00
C LEU A 170 -13.42 10.40 -19.37
N ASP A 171 -14.42 10.97 -20.06
CA ASP A 171 -15.25 12.03 -19.49
C ASP A 171 -16.36 11.42 -18.62
N MET A 172 -16.25 11.59 -17.31
CA MET A 172 -17.22 11.15 -16.32
C MET A 172 -18.21 12.24 -15.91
N THR A 173 -18.13 13.43 -16.49
CA THR A 173 -18.97 14.60 -16.11
C THR A 173 -20.45 14.28 -16.25
N GLN A 174 -20.84 13.55 -17.30
CA GLN A 174 -22.23 13.13 -17.55
C GLN A 174 -22.77 12.13 -16.49
N GLN A 175 -21.89 11.48 -15.74
CA GLN A 175 -22.27 10.52 -14.71
C GLN A 175 -22.49 11.18 -13.34
N VAL A 176 -22.02 12.43 -13.13
CA VAL A 176 -22.09 13.12 -11.84
C VAL A 176 -23.53 13.20 -11.32
N GLY A 177 -24.48 13.59 -12.17
CA GLY A 177 -25.90 13.68 -11.78
C GLY A 177 -26.50 12.34 -11.35
N LYS A 178 -26.14 11.24 -12.06
CA LYS A 178 -26.59 9.89 -11.72
C LYS A 178 -25.99 9.40 -10.41
N ILE A 179 -24.69 9.69 -10.20
CA ILE A 179 -23.98 9.36 -8.96
C ILE A 179 -24.59 10.12 -7.77
N LYS A 180 -24.86 11.43 -7.93
CA LYS A 180 -25.56 12.20 -6.91
C LYS A 180 -26.92 11.60 -6.58
N ALA A 181 -27.72 11.27 -7.58
CA ALA A 181 -29.04 10.68 -7.38
C ALA A 181 -28.98 9.34 -6.63
N LEU A 182 -27.98 8.49 -6.97
CA LEU A 182 -27.74 7.24 -6.26
C LEU A 182 -27.44 7.49 -4.77
N VAL A 183 -26.54 8.42 -4.46
CA VAL A 183 -26.13 8.74 -3.09
C VAL A 183 -27.30 9.33 -2.28
N VAL A 184 -28.06 10.25 -2.86
CA VAL A 184 -29.25 10.86 -2.24
C VAL A 184 -30.29 9.81 -1.86
N ASN A 185 -30.56 8.87 -2.76
CA ASN A 185 -31.56 7.82 -2.51
C ASN A 185 -31.07 6.73 -1.54
N ALA A 186 -29.76 6.62 -1.31
CA ALA A 186 -29.16 5.67 -0.38
C ALA A 186 -29.09 6.19 1.07
N ILE A 187 -29.23 7.50 1.31
CA ILE A 187 -29.01 8.12 2.61
C ILE A 187 -30.25 8.90 3.03
N GLU A 188 -30.88 8.48 4.14
CA GLU A 188 -32.05 9.15 4.69
C GLU A 188 -31.75 10.60 5.09
N GLY A 189 -32.60 11.53 4.67
CA GLY A 189 -32.50 12.94 5.03
C GLY A 189 -31.34 13.69 4.35
N LEU A 190 -30.78 13.15 3.26
CA LEU A 190 -29.73 13.79 2.47
C LEU A 190 -30.35 14.59 1.29
N PRO A 191 -30.32 15.94 1.31
CA PRO A 191 -30.74 16.74 0.18
C PRO A 191 -29.74 16.63 -0.98
N TYR A 192 -30.23 16.76 -2.23
CA TYR A 192 -29.40 16.69 -3.44
C TYR A 192 -28.28 17.74 -3.46
N ASP A 193 -28.54 18.93 -2.93
CA ASP A 193 -27.57 20.03 -2.89
C ASP A 193 -26.44 19.79 -1.88
N ASN A 194 -26.68 18.91 -0.91
CA ASN A 194 -25.69 18.55 0.11
C ASN A 194 -24.77 17.38 -0.33
N VAL A 195 -24.85 16.98 -1.60
CA VAL A 195 -23.91 15.99 -2.17
C VAL A 195 -22.90 16.68 -3.07
N THR A 196 -21.64 16.55 -2.73
CA THR A 196 -20.51 17.00 -3.57
C THR A 196 -19.84 15.80 -4.22
N VAL A 197 -19.65 15.83 -5.54
CA VAL A 197 -18.90 14.80 -6.28
C VAL A 197 -17.69 15.46 -6.93
N VAL A 198 -16.51 14.90 -6.69
CA VAL A 198 -15.26 15.38 -7.27
C VAL A 198 -14.60 14.26 -8.05
N LEU A 199 -14.25 14.56 -9.31
CA LEU A 199 -13.64 13.64 -10.26
C LEU A 199 -12.16 13.93 -10.42
N PHE A 200 -11.33 12.89 -10.34
CA PHE A 200 -9.90 12.96 -10.57
C PHE A 200 -9.50 11.94 -11.64
N PRO A 201 -8.94 12.35 -12.78
CA PRO A 201 -8.36 11.41 -13.72
C PRO A 201 -7.14 10.75 -13.08
N ALA A 202 -6.96 9.45 -13.29
CA ALA A 202 -5.72 8.78 -12.93
C ALA A 202 -4.61 9.22 -13.88
N GLU A 203 -3.40 9.34 -13.35
CA GLU A 203 -2.23 9.54 -14.21
C GLU A 203 -2.04 8.32 -15.10
N SER A 204 -1.79 8.56 -16.40
CA SER A 204 -1.38 7.51 -17.32
C SER A 204 0.04 7.10 -16.96
N MET A 205 0.23 5.87 -16.48
CA MET A 205 1.59 5.33 -16.36
C MET A 205 2.25 5.39 -17.77
N PRO A 206 3.47 5.93 -17.87
CA PRO A 206 4.21 5.83 -19.13
C PRO A 206 4.36 4.33 -19.46
N VAL A 207 3.84 3.94 -20.62
CA VAL A 207 4.07 2.59 -21.13
C VAL A 207 5.56 2.52 -21.43
N VAL A 208 6.30 1.76 -20.62
CA VAL A 208 7.70 1.44 -20.92
C VAL A 208 7.65 0.64 -22.22
N ALA A 209 8.02 1.28 -23.33
CA ALA A 209 8.14 0.60 -24.61
C ALA A 209 9.08 -0.59 -24.41
N LYS A 210 8.58 -1.80 -24.67
CA LYS A 210 9.41 -3.02 -24.67
C LYS A 210 10.53 -2.78 -25.67
N PRO A 211 11.80 -2.91 -25.28
CA PRO A 211 12.89 -2.80 -26.25
C PRO A 211 12.64 -3.79 -27.39
N ALA A 212 12.66 -3.31 -28.62
CA ALA A 212 12.60 -4.15 -29.80
C ALA A 212 13.81 -5.09 -29.77
N THR A 213 13.57 -6.39 -29.71
CA THR A 213 14.57 -7.45 -29.88
C THR A 213 14.87 -7.65 -31.34
#